data_509be0ff8bb01aafb48e058cda497cc3
#
_entry.id   509be0ff8bb01aafb48e058cda497cc3
#
_cell.length_a   1.000
_cell.length_b   1.000
_cell.length_c   1.000
_cell.angle_alpha   90.00
_cell.angle_beta   90.00
_cell.angle_gamma   90.00
#
_symmetry.space_group_name_H-M   'P 1'
#
loop_
_entity.id
_entity.type
_entity.pdbx_description
1 polymer ?
#
loop_
_entity_poly.entity_id
_entity_poly.type
_entity_poly.pdbx_seq_one_letter_code
_entity_poly.pdbx_strand_id
1 'polypeptide(L)'
;MHTDENLLPISALQHLQYCERQCALIHIENVWTENVFTAEGRVMHDRVHGQGHETRGNVRTAFGLRLRSLRLGLTGQADVVEFHRQDNGVWLPYPVEFKRGHPKTNDCDRVQLCAQALCLEEMKGESIAAGALFYGETRHRLDVAFDAELRAKTEALCVRLHAFIEAGATPVAVYNKGKCDRCSLLGVCLPKSAGTGKSARKWLARQIDELCPGLPPESEITTARDAQSYPERRESSVECPSPLRGDQP
;
A
#
# COMPACT_ATOMS: atom_id res chain seq x y z
N MET A 1 16.21 17.27 -5.32
CA MET A 1 16.16 17.00 -3.86
C MET A 1 14.73 17.21 -3.40
N HIS A 2 14.22 16.28 -2.62
CA HIS A 2 12.87 16.37 -2.05
C HIS A 2 12.88 17.16 -0.73
N THR A 3 11.71 17.64 -0.30
CA THR A 3 11.51 18.28 1.01
C THR A 3 10.87 17.28 1.97
N ASP A 4 10.91 17.55 3.27
CA ASP A 4 10.28 16.70 4.29
C ASP A 4 8.77 16.49 4.06
N GLU A 5 8.10 17.44 3.41
CA GLU A 5 6.66 17.40 3.12
C GLU A 5 6.31 16.43 1.97
N ASN A 6 7.28 16.12 1.09
CA ASN A 6 7.08 15.31 -0.12
C ASN A 6 7.66 13.90 -0.01
N LEU A 7 8.02 13.46 1.20
CA LEU A 7 8.56 12.13 1.41
C LEU A 7 7.47 11.05 1.32
N LEU A 8 7.74 10.02 0.53
CA LEU A 8 6.86 8.87 0.39
C LEU A 8 7.31 7.71 1.28
N PRO A 9 6.38 6.88 1.77
CA PRO A 9 6.76 5.73 2.60
C PRO A 9 7.57 4.70 1.80
N ILE A 10 8.62 4.16 2.41
CA ILE A 10 9.46 3.10 1.81
C ILE A 10 8.62 1.89 1.40
N SER A 11 7.58 1.55 2.17
CA SER A 11 6.64 0.46 1.85
C SER A 11 5.89 0.67 0.53
N ALA A 12 5.73 1.93 0.06
CA ALA A 12 5.09 2.21 -1.21
C ALA A 12 5.85 1.65 -2.41
N LEU A 13 7.19 1.52 -2.32
CA LEU A 13 8.01 0.86 -3.35
C LEU A 13 7.60 -0.61 -3.52
N GLN A 14 7.41 -1.32 -2.39
CA GLN A 14 6.94 -2.70 -2.42
C GLN A 14 5.54 -2.80 -3.03
N HIS A 15 4.63 -1.90 -2.65
CA HIS A 15 3.26 -1.88 -3.18
C HIS A 15 3.25 -1.62 -4.68
N LEU A 16 4.03 -0.63 -5.16
CA LEU A 16 4.13 -0.30 -6.58
C LEU A 16 4.67 -1.48 -7.40
N GLN A 17 5.73 -2.13 -6.92
CA GLN A 17 6.32 -3.27 -7.61
C GLN A 17 5.43 -4.51 -7.58
N TYR A 18 4.66 -4.69 -6.51
CA TYR A 18 3.72 -5.80 -6.40
C TYR A 18 2.50 -5.61 -7.31
N CYS A 19 1.85 -4.44 -7.23
CA CYS A 19 0.67 -4.11 -8.02
C CYS A 19 0.45 -2.59 -8.01
N GLU A 20 0.55 -1.93 -9.16
CA GLU A 20 0.34 -0.47 -9.29
C GLU A 20 -1.02 -0.03 -8.76
N ARG A 21 -2.08 -0.80 -9.03
CA ARG A 21 -3.41 -0.48 -8.52
C ARG A 21 -3.49 -0.60 -7.00
N GLN A 22 -2.80 -1.58 -6.38
CA GLN A 22 -2.70 -1.64 -4.92
C GLN A 22 -2.00 -0.40 -4.37
N CYS A 23 -0.90 0.00 -5.00
CA CYS A 23 -0.18 1.22 -4.63
C CYS A 23 -1.08 2.46 -4.74
N ALA A 24 -1.82 2.62 -5.84
CA ALA A 24 -2.74 3.73 -6.02
C ALA A 24 -3.86 3.75 -4.98
N LEU A 25 -4.52 2.61 -4.75
CA LEU A 25 -5.58 2.51 -3.75
C LEU A 25 -5.10 2.91 -2.35
N ILE A 26 -3.89 2.49 -1.95
CA ILE A 26 -3.34 2.80 -0.63
C ILE A 26 -2.86 4.25 -0.53
N HIS A 27 -2.08 4.72 -1.52
CA HIS A 27 -1.31 5.96 -1.39
C HIS A 27 -1.91 7.16 -2.13
N ILE A 28 -2.84 6.96 -3.07
CA ILE A 28 -3.57 8.03 -3.77
C ILE A 28 -4.99 8.12 -3.24
N GLU A 29 -5.71 7.00 -3.22
CA GLU A 29 -7.11 6.94 -2.78
C GLU A 29 -7.26 6.83 -1.24
N ASN A 30 -6.16 6.63 -0.50
CA ASN A 30 -6.14 6.45 0.96
C ASN A 30 -7.04 5.30 1.46
N VAL A 31 -7.17 4.25 0.66
CA VAL A 31 -7.96 3.07 1.00
C VAL A 31 -7.09 2.05 1.72
N TRP A 32 -7.46 1.72 2.95
CA TRP A 32 -6.80 0.67 3.73
C TRP A 32 -7.80 -0.36 4.21
N THR A 33 -7.50 -1.63 4.00
CA THR A 33 -8.28 -2.77 4.50
C THR A 33 -7.34 -3.83 5.03
N GLU A 34 -7.58 -4.30 6.23
CA GLU A 34 -6.82 -5.41 6.81
C GLU A 34 -7.41 -6.76 6.41
N ASN A 35 -6.53 -7.74 6.26
CA ASN A 35 -6.87 -9.16 6.28
C ASN A 35 -5.97 -9.88 7.31
N VAL A 36 -6.17 -11.17 7.50
CA VAL A 36 -5.38 -11.96 8.47
C VAL A 36 -3.87 -11.79 8.23
N PHE A 37 -3.44 -11.74 6.97
CA PHE A 37 -2.02 -11.62 6.61
C PHE A 37 -1.41 -10.27 6.99
N THR A 38 -2.14 -9.16 6.76
CA THR A 38 -1.68 -7.81 7.13
C THR A 38 -1.73 -7.59 8.64
N ALA A 39 -2.75 -8.12 9.32
CA ALA A 39 -2.88 -8.04 10.78
C ALA A 39 -1.74 -8.78 11.50
N GLU A 40 -1.42 -10.01 11.07
CA GLU A 40 -0.30 -10.78 11.64
C GLU A 40 1.06 -10.13 11.33
N GLY A 41 1.21 -9.54 10.14
CA GLY A 41 2.40 -8.74 9.78
C GLY A 41 2.58 -7.57 10.76
N ARG A 42 1.53 -6.79 11.01
CA ARG A 42 1.55 -5.67 11.96
C ARG A 42 1.95 -6.10 13.37
N VAL A 43 1.35 -7.17 13.89
CA VAL A 43 1.69 -7.70 15.23
C VAL A 43 3.17 -8.10 15.31
N MET A 44 3.75 -8.63 14.23
CA MET A 44 5.16 -8.97 14.18
C MET A 44 6.06 -7.71 14.25
N HIS A 45 5.75 -6.68 13.47
CA HIS A 45 6.46 -5.40 13.51
C HIS A 45 6.35 -4.73 14.89
N ASP A 46 5.15 -4.68 15.48
CA ASP A 46 4.93 -4.10 16.81
C ASP A 46 5.79 -4.76 17.90
N ARG A 47 5.94 -6.09 17.84
CA ARG A 47 6.80 -6.83 18.77
C ARG A 47 8.27 -6.48 18.61
N VAL A 48 8.72 -6.29 17.38
CA VAL A 48 10.11 -5.92 17.09
C VAL A 48 10.38 -4.46 17.50
N HIS A 49 9.48 -3.54 17.16
CA HIS A 49 9.66 -2.11 17.46
C HIS A 49 9.65 -1.79 18.97
N GLY A 50 9.03 -2.60 19.81
CA GLY A 50 8.96 -2.39 21.25
C GLY A 50 10.24 -2.73 22.03
N GLN A 51 11.29 -3.27 21.42
CA GLN A 51 12.46 -3.79 22.11
C GLN A 51 13.56 -2.77 22.44
N GLY A 52 13.55 -1.57 21.86
CA GLY A 52 14.52 -0.52 22.15
C GLY A 52 15.92 -0.78 21.55
N HIS A 53 16.96 -0.86 22.38
CA HIS A 53 18.35 -1.06 21.94
C HIS A 53 18.98 -2.20 22.72
N GLU A 54 19.74 -3.03 22.05
CA GLU A 54 20.46 -4.17 22.66
C GLU A 54 21.93 -4.16 22.21
N THR A 55 22.84 -4.59 23.09
CA THR A 55 24.26 -4.76 22.76
C THR A 55 24.71 -6.13 23.21
N ARG A 56 25.23 -6.92 22.26
CA ARG A 56 25.81 -8.25 22.51
C ARG A 56 27.16 -8.36 21.79
N GLY A 57 28.26 -8.27 22.54
CA GLY A 57 29.61 -8.36 22.00
C GLY A 57 29.88 -7.27 20.96
N ASN A 58 30.18 -7.68 19.73
CA ASN A 58 30.49 -6.79 18.60
C ASN A 58 29.27 -6.39 17.77
N VAL A 59 28.04 -6.62 18.27
CA VAL A 59 26.82 -6.24 17.60
C VAL A 59 25.97 -5.37 18.52
N ARG A 60 25.56 -4.21 18.01
CA ARG A 60 24.53 -3.34 18.61
C ARG A 60 23.30 -3.41 17.74
N THR A 61 22.15 -3.58 18.34
CA THR A 61 20.85 -3.70 17.63
C THR A 61 19.98 -2.52 18.00
N ALA A 62 19.48 -1.82 16.99
CA ALA A 62 18.44 -0.81 17.13
C ALA A 62 17.15 -1.34 16.51
N PHE A 63 16.05 -1.21 17.22
CA PHE A 63 14.72 -1.64 16.79
C PHE A 63 13.89 -0.41 16.41
N GLY A 64 13.13 -0.51 15.33
CA GLY A 64 12.22 0.55 14.91
C GLY A 64 12.93 1.86 14.53
N LEU A 65 14.11 1.79 13.90
CA LEU A 65 14.90 2.96 13.56
C LEU A 65 14.23 3.77 12.45
N ARG A 66 13.96 5.07 12.70
CA ARG A 66 13.40 5.95 11.68
C ARG A 66 14.41 6.24 10.58
N LEU A 67 13.93 6.15 9.34
CA LEU A 67 14.72 6.34 8.13
C LEU A 67 14.18 7.51 7.32
N ARG A 68 15.11 8.24 6.68
CA ARG A 68 14.81 9.34 5.77
C ARG A 68 15.88 9.48 4.71
N SER A 69 15.46 9.76 3.49
CA SER A 69 16.34 10.17 2.40
C SER A 69 15.70 11.31 1.61
N LEU A 70 16.30 12.49 1.63
CA LEU A 70 15.88 13.64 0.81
C LEU A 70 16.28 13.44 -0.65
N ARG A 71 17.33 12.68 -0.91
CA ARG A 71 17.78 12.34 -2.26
C ARG A 71 16.74 11.44 -2.97
N LEU A 72 16.26 10.41 -2.29
CA LEU A 72 15.29 9.46 -2.84
C LEU A 72 13.84 9.90 -2.62
N GLY A 73 13.60 10.91 -1.78
CA GLY A 73 12.26 11.33 -1.40
C GLY A 73 11.51 10.29 -0.56
N LEU A 74 12.21 9.57 0.31
CA LEU A 74 11.64 8.46 1.09
C LEU A 74 11.71 8.70 2.60
N THR A 75 10.70 8.17 3.29
CA THR A 75 10.69 8.05 4.75
C THR A 75 10.15 6.70 5.18
N GLY A 76 10.50 6.25 6.37
CA GLY A 76 10.02 4.98 6.89
C GLY A 76 10.63 4.59 8.22
N GLN A 77 10.54 3.32 8.53
CA GLN A 77 11.09 2.74 9.74
C GLN A 77 11.68 1.36 9.40
N ALA A 78 12.95 1.13 9.77
CA ALA A 78 13.54 -0.20 9.69
C ALA A 78 13.10 -1.01 10.92
N ASP A 79 12.75 -2.27 10.71
CA ASP A 79 12.38 -3.15 11.82
C ASP A 79 13.56 -3.33 12.78
N VAL A 80 14.70 -3.70 12.22
CA VAL A 80 15.95 -3.90 12.96
C VAL A 80 17.11 -3.34 12.14
N VAL A 81 18.02 -2.66 12.82
CA VAL A 81 19.34 -2.33 12.27
C VAL A 81 20.41 -2.87 13.23
N GLU A 82 21.14 -3.86 12.78
CA GLU A 82 22.32 -4.36 13.46
C GLU A 82 23.52 -3.47 13.09
N PHE A 83 24.28 -3.04 14.07
CA PHE A 83 25.55 -2.34 13.86
C PHE A 83 26.69 -3.30 14.22
N HIS A 84 27.47 -3.69 13.23
CA HIS A 84 28.57 -4.63 13.38
C HIS A 84 29.87 -3.89 13.56
N ARG A 85 30.57 -4.14 14.66
CA ARG A 85 31.88 -3.52 14.94
C ARG A 85 32.94 -4.13 14.04
N GLN A 86 33.60 -3.29 13.28
CA GLN A 86 34.73 -3.65 12.44
C GLN A 86 36.06 -3.64 13.25
N ASP A 87 37.11 -4.25 12.72
CA ASP A 87 38.46 -4.30 13.37
C ASP A 87 39.04 -2.91 13.60
N ASN A 88 38.69 -1.93 12.76
CA ASN A 88 39.08 -0.53 12.91
C ASN A 88 38.22 0.24 13.93
N GLY A 89 37.28 -0.44 14.63
CA GLY A 89 36.39 0.14 15.64
C GLY A 89 35.16 0.83 15.09
N VAL A 90 34.98 0.96 13.78
CA VAL A 90 33.79 1.53 13.13
C VAL A 90 32.62 0.56 13.24
N TRP A 91 31.42 1.11 13.43
CA TRP A 91 30.17 0.35 13.51
C TRP A 91 29.42 0.47 12.19
N LEU A 92 29.42 -0.58 11.37
CA LEU A 92 28.72 -0.60 10.09
C LEU A 92 27.27 -1.06 10.28
N PRO A 93 26.28 -0.31 9.76
CA PRO A 93 24.89 -0.70 9.82
C PRO A 93 24.59 -1.86 8.86
N TYR A 94 23.70 -2.75 9.32
CA TYR A 94 23.22 -3.90 8.58
C TYR A 94 21.70 -4.00 8.82
N PRO A 95 20.86 -3.53 7.89
CA PRO A 95 19.40 -3.55 8.06
C PRO A 95 18.85 -4.97 7.95
N VAL A 96 17.89 -5.28 8.81
CA VAL A 96 17.16 -6.56 8.82
C VAL A 96 15.65 -6.27 8.80
N GLU A 97 15.00 -6.65 7.73
CA GLU A 97 13.56 -6.47 7.53
C GLU A 97 12.81 -7.76 7.82
N PHE A 98 11.77 -7.67 8.62
CA PHE A 98 10.93 -8.79 9.00
C PHE A 98 9.76 -8.95 8.03
N LYS A 99 9.55 -10.17 7.54
CA LYS A 99 8.44 -10.53 6.67
C LYS A 99 7.69 -11.72 7.27
N ARG A 100 6.36 -11.61 7.37
CA ARG A 100 5.54 -12.69 7.93
C ARG A 100 5.66 -13.99 7.14
N GLY A 101 5.55 -13.91 5.81
CA GLY A 101 5.36 -15.07 4.93
C GLY A 101 6.65 -15.79 4.51
N HIS A 102 6.66 -16.26 3.28
CA HIS A 102 7.79 -16.95 2.65
C HIS A 102 8.56 -16.01 1.70
N PRO A 103 9.81 -16.36 1.34
CA PRO A 103 10.53 -15.68 0.27
C PRO A 103 9.72 -15.61 -1.01
N LYS A 104 9.64 -14.42 -1.60
CA LYS A 104 8.92 -14.19 -2.85
C LYS A 104 9.85 -14.43 -4.04
N THR A 105 9.27 -14.86 -5.16
CA THR A 105 10.01 -15.01 -6.43
C THR A 105 10.34 -13.68 -7.11
N ASN A 106 9.75 -12.58 -6.65
CA ASN A 106 10.02 -11.23 -7.13
C ASN A 106 10.87 -10.43 -6.13
N ASP A 107 11.43 -9.32 -6.58
CA ASP A 107 12.35 -8.50 -5.79
C ASP A 107 11.66 -7.47 -4.88
N CYS A 108 10.35 -7.54 -4.66
CA CYS A 108 9.63 -6.52 -3.88
C CYS A 108 10.23 -6.30 -2.48
N ASP A 109 10.57 -7.40 -1.78
CA ASP A 109 11.14 -7.34 -0.44
C ASP A 109 12.62 -6.89 -0.47
N ARG A 110 13.39 -7.32 -1.49
CA ARG A 110 14.80 -6.92 -1.70
C ARG A 110 14.91 -5.43 -2.01
N VAL A 111 14.03 -4.89 -2.84
CA VAL A 111 13.97 -3.45 -3.16
C VAL A 111 13.63 -2.63 -1.91
N GLN A 112 12.67 -3.06 -1.10
CA GLN A 112 12.34 -2.38 0.15
C GLN A 112 13.54 -2.33 1.09
N LEU A 113 14.22 -3.46 1.28
CA LEU A 113 15.42 -3.56 2.12
C LEU A 113 16.57 -2.71 1.57
N CYS A 114 16.80 -2.71 0.26
CA CYS A 114 17.80 -1.87 -0.38
C CYS A 114 17.49 -0.37 -0.21
N ALA A 115 16.22 0.03 -0.31
CA ALA A 115 15.82 1.41 -0.05
C ALA A 115 16.10 1.84 1.41
N GLN A 116 15.91 0.94 2.38
CA GLN A 116 16.30 1.19 3.78
C GLN A 116 17.81 1.39 3.90
N ALA A 117 18.63 0.55 3.23
CA ALA A 117 20.08 0.71 3.22
C ALA A 117 20.49 2.05 2.61
N LEU A 118 19.92 2.45 1.46
CA LEU A 118 20.20 3.73 0.82
C LEU A 118 19.81 4.93 1.70
N CYS A 119 18.73 4.84 2.46
CA CYS A 119 18.37 5.86 3.45
C CYS A 119 19.40 5.93 4.59
N LEU A 120 19.84 4.77 5.11
CA LEU A 120 20.86 4.69 6.14
C LEU A 120 22.21 5.25 5.66
N GLU A 121 22.59 4.97 4.42
CA GLU A 121 23.82 5.51 3.80
C GLU A 121 23.79 7.04 3.76
N GLU A 122 22.67 7.63 3.34
CA GLU A 122 22.52 9.10 3.34
C GLU A 122 22.57 9.69 4.74
N MET A 123 21.95 9.00 5.74
CA MET A 123 21.92 9.46 7.13
C MET A 123 23.29 9.31 7.84
N LYS A 124 24.09 8.31 7.47
CA LYS A 124 25.34 7.96 8.16
C LYS A 124 26.59 8.37 7.40
N GLY A 125 26.52 8.54 6.08
CA GLY A 125 27.66 8.82 5.23
C GLY A 125 28.54 7.59 4.93
N GLU A 126 28.05 6.39 5.19
CA GLU A 126 28.78 5.12 5.05
C GLU A 126 28.06 4.19 4.09
N SER A 127 28.78 3.51 3.21
CA SER A 127 28.21 2.54 2.28
C SER A 127 27.85 1.23 2.98
N ILE A 128 26.68 0.66 2.64
CA ILE A 128 26.15 -0.57 3.19
C ILE A 128 26.10 -1.63 2.11
N ALA A 129 26.91 -2.67 2.24
CA ALA A 129 27.07 -3.69 1.20
C ALA A 129 25.95 -4.73 1.20
N ALA A 130 25.31 -4.99 2.34
CA ALA A 130 24.33 -6.05 2.50
C ALA A 130 23.36 -5.78 3.66
N GLY A 131 22.26 -6.54 3.69
CA GLY A 131 21.29 -6.63 4.76
C GLY A 131 20.63 -8.00 4.75
N ALA A 132 19.60 -8.21 5.56
CA ALA A 132 18.87 -9.47 5.59
C ALA A 132 17.35 -9.29 5.58
N LEU A 133 16.67 -10.29 5.01
CA LEU A 133 15.23 -10.51 5.14
C LEU A 133 15.00 -11.65 6.13
N PHE A 134 14.16 -11.45 7.14
CA PHE A 134 13.77 -12.50 8.06
C PHE A 134 12.30 -12.89 7.83
N TYR A 135 12.08 -14.12 7.41
CA TYR A 135 10.76 -14.67 7.13
C TYR A 135 10.24 -15.44 8.34
N GLY A 136 9.23 -14.87 9.03
CA GLY A 136 8.73 -15.39 10.30
C GLY A 136 8.06 -16.77 10.21
N GLU A 137 7.39 -17.07 9.09
CA GLU A 137 6.68 -18.35 8.90
C GLU A 137 7.66 -19.54 8.76
N THR A 138 8.78 -19.31 8.07
CA THR A 138 9.85 -20.31 7.91
C THR A 138 10.98 -20.17 8.92
N ARG A 139 10.99 -19.10 9.72
CA ARG A 139 12.11 -18.70 10.60
C ARG A 139 13.46 -18.66 9.85
N HIS A 140 13.40 -18.23 8.60
CA HIS A 140 14.56 -18.20 7.72
C HIS A 140 15.09 -16.77 7.54
N ARG A 141 16.39 -16.59 7.75
CA ARG A 141 17.12 -15.35 7.45
C ARG A 141 17.81 -15.53 6.10
N LEU A 142 17.55 -14.59 5.18
CA LEU A 142 18.11 -14.54 3.85
C LEU A 142 18.97 -13.28 3.74
N ASP A 143 20.28 -13.44 3.56
CA ASP A 143 21.18 -12.32 3.32
C ASP A 143 21.01 -11.80 1.89
N VAL A 144 21.01 -10.48 1.74
CA VAL A 144 20.81 -9.77 0.49
C VAL A 144 21.97 -8.83 0.26
N ALA A 145 22.79 -9.10 -0.76
CA ALA A 145 23.80 -8.16 -1.23
C ALA A 145 23.14 -6.98 -1.98
N PHE A 146 23.58 -5.78 -1.68
CA PHE A 146 23.15 -4.57 -2.38
C PHE A 146 24.11 -4.27 -3.54
N ASP A 147 24.06 -5.12 -4.56
CA ASP A 147 24.84 -4.97 -5.77
C ASP A 147 24.37 -3.77 -6.62
N ALA A 148 25.14 -3.44 -7.64
CA ALA A 148 24.87 -2.29 -8.51
C ALA A 148 23.51 -2.42 -9.23
N GLU A 149 23.10 -3.62 -9.59
CA GLU A 149 21.81 -3.87 -10.27
C GLU A 149 20.62 -3.59 -9.34
N LEU A 150 20.65 -4.13 -8.12
CA LEU A 150 19.57 -3.92 -7.14
C LEU A 150 19.47 -2.45 -6.74
N ARG A 151 20.61 -1.77 -6.56
CA ARG A 151 20.67 -0.33 -6.26
C ARG A 151 20.06 0.50 -7.38
N ALA A 152 20.51 0.30 -8.62
CA ALA A 152 19.97 1.00 -9.79
C ALA A 152 18.46 0.76 -9.96
N LYS A 153 18.01 -0.48 -9.78
CA LYS A 153 16.59 -0.85 -9.80
C LYS A 153 15.80 -0.12 -8.72
N THR A 154 16.33 -0.05 -7.51
CA THR A 154 15.68 0.62 -6.38
C THR A 154 15.57 2.12 -6.63
N GLU A 155 16.63 2.77 -7.09
CA GLU A 155 16.63 4.20 -7.41
C GLU A 155 15.67 4.54 -8.56
N ALA A 156 15.66 3.74 -9.62
CA ALA A 156 14.72 3.89 -10.72
C ALA A 156 13.25 3.74 -10.25
N LEU A 157 13.01 2.82 -9.32
CA LEU A 157 11.67 2.63 -8.74
C LEU A 157 11.26 3.80 -7.84
N CYS A 158 12.19 4.45 -7.13
CA CYS A 158 11.90 5.67 -6.38
C CYS A 158 11.43 6.79 -7.33
N VAL A 159 12.16 7.03 -8.41
CA VAL A 159 11.76 8.02 -9.43
C VAL A 159 10.37 7.71 -9.99
N ARG A 160 10.15 6.44 -10.33
CA ARG A 160 8.84 5.99 -10.85
C ARG A 160 7.72 6.16 -9.81
N LEU A 161 7.98 5.90 -8.52
CA LEU A 161 7.00 6.06 -7.45
C LEU A 161 6.56 7.52 -7.33
N HIS A 162 7.48 8.47 -7.31
CA HIS A 162 7.16 9.89 -7.27
C HIS A 162 6.31 10.32 -8.47
N ALA A 163 6.72 9.97 -9.70
CA ALA A 163 5.96 10.25 -10.90
C ALA A 163 4.56 9.62 -10.90
N PHE A 164 4.45 8.39 -10.34
CA PHE A 164 3.18 7.66 -10.23
C PHE A 164 2.20 8.34 -9.26
N ILE A 165 2.69 8.78 -8.10
CA ILE A 165 1.88 9.50 -7.10
C ILE A 165 1.49 10.88 -7.63
N GLU A 166 2.42 11.61 -8.27
CA GLU A 166 2.16 12.92 -8.87
C GLU A 166 1.10 12.85 -9.98
N ALA A 167 1.10 11.80 -10.79
CA ALA A 167 0.08 11.58 -11.82
C ALA A 167 -1.33 11.42 -11.26
N GLY A 168 -1.48 11.03 -10.00
CA GLY A 168 -2.76 10.95 -9.29
C GLY A 168 -3.77 9.98 -9.88
N ALA A 169 -3.35 9.07 -10.76
CA ALA A 169 -4.24 8.19 -11.52
C ALA A 169 -4.24 6.76 -10.98
N THR A 170 -5.44 6.23 -10.71
CA THR A 170 -5.59 4.83 -10.30
C THR A 170 -5.75 3.92 -11.51
N PRO A 171 -4.81 3.00 -11.77
CA PRO A 171 -4.87 2.07 -12.92
C PRO A 171 -6.12 1.20 -12.90
N VAL A 172 -6.55 0.75 -14.08
CA VAL A 172 -7.68 -0.19 -14.21
C VAL A 172 -7.37 -1.52 -13.52
N ALA A 173 -8.38 -2.09 -12.86
CA ALA A 173 -8.24 -3.36 -12.17
C ALA A 173 -8.04 -4.52 -13.15
N VAL A 174 -6.96 -5.30 -12.96
CA VAL A 174 -6.66 -6.52 -13.69
C VAL A 174 -6.54 -7.66 -12.69
N TYR A 175 -7.38 -8.69 -12.85
CA TYR A 175 -7.33 -9.85 -11.94
C TYR A 175 -6.14 -10.75 -12.26
N ASN A 176 -5.33 -11.00 -11.26
CA ASN A 176 -4.26 -12.00 -11.27
C ASN A 176 -4.41 -12.89 -10.03
N LYS A 177 -4.71 -14.17 -10.23
CA LYS A 177 -4.96 -15.13 -9.14
C LYS A 177 -3.84 -15.15 -8.09
N GLY A 178 -2.58 -15.22 -8.53
CA GLY A 178 -1.42 -15.32 -7.63
C GLY A 178 -1.22 -14.09 -6.74
N LYS A 179 -1.65 -12.92 -7.20
CA LYS A 179 -1.56 -11.65 -6.44
C LYS A 179 -2.87 -11.33 -5.73
N CYS A 180 -3.99 -11.39 -6.43
CA CYS A 180 -5.27 -10.87 -5.95
C CYS A 180 -5.89 -11.70 -4.83
N ASP A 181 -5.80 -13.04 -4.87
CA ASP A 181 -6.44 -13.91 -3.88
C ASP A 181 -5.87 -13.76 -2.46
N ARG A 182 -4.66 -13.20 -2.33
CA ARG A 182 -4.03 -12.89 -1.03
C ARG A 182 -4.01 -11.39 -0.71
N CYS A 183 -4.54 -10.55 -1.60
CA CYS A 183 -4.55 -9.11 -1.43
C CYS A 183 -5.66 -8.68 -0.46
N SER A 184 -5.32 -7.89 0.56
CA SER A 184 -6.31 -7.34 1.51
C SER A 184 -7.36 -6.46 0.83
N LEU A 185 -6.98 -5.81 -0.29
CA LEU A 185 -7.86 -4.92 -1.04
C LEU A 185 -8.75 -5.62 -2.07
N LEU A 186 -8.78 -6.97 -2.12
CA LEU A 186 -9.57 -7.70 -3.12
C LEU A 186 -11.04 -7.29 -3.13
N GLY A 187 -11.64 -7.13 -1.94
CA GLY A 187 -13.05 -6.76 -1.76
C GLY A 187 -13.38 -5.32 -2.13
N VAL A 188 -12.39 -4.42 -2.16
CA VAL A 188 -12.56 -3.01 -2.57
C VAL A 188 -12.14 -2.82 -4.02
N CYS A 189 -11.03 -3.45 -4.42
CA CYS A 189 -10.50 -3.39 -5.78
C CYS A 189 -11.44 -4.03 -6.83
N LEU A 190 -12.17 -5.07 -6.44
CA LEU A 190 -13.14 -5.81 -7.26
C LEU A 190 -12.62 -6.15 -8.68
N PRO A 191 -11.41 -6.71 -8.85
CA PRO A 191 -10.79 -6.84 -10.18
C PRO A 191 -11.53 -7.78 -11.11
N LYS A 192 -12.35 -8.70 -10.57
CA LYS A 192 -13.20 -9.59 -11.38
C LYS A 192 -14.43 -8.88 -11.94
N SER A 193 -14.91 -7.83 -11.26
CA SER A 193 -16.15 -7.12 -11.63
C SER A 193 -15.87 -5.77 -12.28
N ALA A 194 -14.86 -5.01 -11.79
CA ALA A 194 -14.49 -3.68 -12.26
C ALA A 194 -13.32 -3.67 -13.25
N GLY A 195 -12.85 -4.82 -13.72
CA GLY A 195 -11.74 -4.94 -14.66
C GLY A 195 -12.07 -4.50 -16.08
N THR A 196 -11.05 -4.49 -16.93
CA THR A 196 -11.15 -4.10 -18.36
C THR A 196 -12.27 -4.87 -19.07
N GLY A 197 -13.10 -4.16 -19.83
CA GLY A 197 -14.25 -4.74 -20.55
C GLY A 197 -15.50 -4.96 -19.70
N LYS A 198 -15.44 -4.67 -18.41
CA LYS A 198 -16.60 -4.68 -17.50
C LYS A 198 -17.17 -3.27 -17.39
N SER A 199 -18.44 -3.11 -17.66
CA SER A 199 -19.16 -1.84 -17.57
C SER A 199 -20.35 -2.00 -16.64
N ALA A 200 -20.38 -1.24 -15.56
CA ALA A 200 -21.52 -1.20 -14.64
C ALA A 200 -22.81 -0.77 -15.37
N ARG A 201 -22.68 0.17 -16.33
CA ARG A 201 -23.79 0.60 -17.17
C ARG A 201 -24.35 -0.54 -18.03
N LYS A 202 -23.47 -1.34 -18.68
CA LYS A 202 -23.91 -2.50 -19.49
C LYS A 202 -24.50 -3.61 -18.63
N TRP A 203 -24.00 -3.79 -17.41
CA TRP A 203 -24.57 -4.75 -16.46
C TRP A 203 -25.95 -4.30 -16.01
N LEU A 204 -26.08 -3.02 -15.60
CA LEU A 204 -27.35 -2.45 -15.16
C LEU A 204 -28.39 -2.49 -16.27
N ALA A 205 -28.02 -2.11 -17.50
CA ALA A 205 -28.93 -2.18 -18.66
C ALA A 205 -29.48 -3.60 -18.86
N ARG A 206 -28.64 -4.64 -18.76
CA ARG A 206 -29.08 -6.04 -18.83
C ARG A 206 -30.05 -6.41 -17.70
N GLN A 207 -29.74 -5.96 -16.47
CA GLN A 207 -30.63 -6.24 -15.32
C GLN A 207 -32.00 -5.56 -15.48
N ILE A 208 -32.03 -4.34 -16.02
CA ILE A 208 -33.28 -3.66 -16.32
C ILE A 208 -34.07 -4.38 -17.41
N ASP A 209 -33.43 -4.81 -18.48
CA ASP A 209 -34.06 -5.59 -19.57
C ASP A 209 -34.64 -6.92 -19.07
N GLU A 210 -33.91 -7.61 -18.17
CA GLU A 210 -34.35 -8.88 -17.59
C GLU A 210 -35.53 -8.71 -16.62
N LEU A 211 -35.54 -7.63 -15.83
CA LEU A 211 -36.57 -7.38 -14.83
C LEU A 211 -37.82 -6.64 -15.39
N CYS A 212 -37.62 -5.86 -16.43
CA CYS A 212 -38.65 -5.03 -17.07
C CYS A 212 -38.57 -5.19 -18.60
N PRO A 213 -38.95 -6.35 -19.14
CA PRO A 213 -38.89 -6.57 -20.58
C PRO A 213 -39.89 -5.63 -21.28
N GLY A 214 -39.38 -4.85 -22.23
CA GLY A 214 -40.20 -3.92 -23.05
C GLY A 214 -40.10 -2.45 -22.64
N LEU A 215 -39.25 -2.07 -21.72
CA LEU A 215 -38.92 -0.65 -21.51
C LEU A 215 -38.19 -0.09 -22.74
N PRO A 216 -38.63 1.08 -23.26
CA PRO A 216 -37.95 1.71 -24.39
C PRO A 216 -36.51 2.09 -24.01
N PRO A 217 -35.53 2.04 -24.97
CA PRO A 217 -34.14 2.41 -24.69
C PRO A 217 -34.03 3.87 -24.22
N GLU A 218 -33.05 4.13 -23.34
CA GLU A 218 -32.83 5.47 -22.72
C GLU A 218 -32.86 6.65 -23.71
N SER A 219 -32.49 6.41 -24.97
CA SER A 219 -32.54 7.42 -26.05
C SER A 219 -33.97 7.89 -26.40
N GLU A 220 -34.98 7.09 -26.14
CA GLU A 220 -36.38 7.46 -26.42
C GLU A 220 -37.06 8.13 -25.21
N ILE A 221 -36.52 7.91 -23.99
CA ILE A 221 -37.05 8.52 -22.76
C ILE A 221 -36.65 10.00 -22.64
N THR A 222 -35.50 10.38 -23.20
CA THR A 222 -34.99 11.76 -23.11
C THR A 222 -35.81 12.73 -23.97
N THR A 223 -36.43 12.27 -25.08
CA THR A 223 -37.25 13.10 -25.94
C THR A 223 -38.67 13.36 -25.39
N ALA A 224 -39.12 12.55 -24.42
CA ALA A 224 -40.45 12.72 -23.79
C ALA A 224 -40.42 13.68 -22.57
N ARG A 225 -39.23 13.98 -22.02
CA ARG A 225 -39.12 14.90 -20.85
C ARG A 225 -39.21 16.37 -21.19
N ASP A 226 -38.99 16.77 -22.44
CA ASP A 226 -39.06 18.17 -22.85
C ASP A 226 -40.48 18.67 -23.17
N ALA A 227 -41.49 17.81 -23.09
CA ALA A 227 -42.85 18.12 -23.48
C ALA A 227 -43.88 18.24 -22.33
N GLN A 228 -43.50 17.99 -21.08
CA GLN A 228 -44.43 18.12 -19.95
C GLN A 228 -43.85 19.01 -18.85
N SER A 229 -44.36 20.28 -18.82
CA SER A 229 -44.25 21.15 -17.65
C SER A 229 -44.89 20.48 -16.44
N TYR A 230 -44.12 20.21 -15.42
CA TYR A 230 -44.61 19.69 -14.15
C TYR A 230 -45.54 20.75 -13.49
N PRO A 231 -46.74 20.39 -13.05
CA PRO A 231 -47.50 21.27 -12.18
C PRO A 231 -46.78 21.35 -10.81
N GLU A 232 -46.63 22.56 -10.31
CA GLU A 232 -46.09 22.83 -8.97
C GLU A 232 -46.81 21.99 -7.90
N ARG A 233 -46.06 21.14 -7.22
CA ARG A 233 -46.59 20.45 -6.04
C ARG A 233 -46.79 21.47 -4.92
N ARG A 234 -48.03 21.65 -4.50
CA ARG A 234 -48.33 22.31 -3.24
C ARG A 234 -47.70 21.50 -2.10
N GLU A 235 -46.88 22.17 -1.32
CA GLU A 235 -46.32 21.65 -0.08
C GLU A 235 -47.48 21.31 0.90
N SER A 236 -47.74 20.03 1.09
CA SER A 236 -48.47 19.57 2.26
C SER A 236 -47.47 19.26 3.35
N SER A 237 -47.50 20.04 4.40
CA SER A 237 -46.74 19.85 5.63
C SER A 237 -47.02 18.48 6.23
N VAL A 238 -46.07 17.55 6.14
CA VAL A 238 -46.09 16.31 6.90
C VAL A 238 -45.25 16.54 8.15
N GLU A 239 -45.93 16.68 9.29
CA GLU A 239 -45.30 16.73 10.62
C GLU A 239 -44.58 15.41 10.89
N CYS A 240 -43.29 15.51 11.22
CA CYS A 240 -42.45 14.39 11.65
C CYS A 240 -42.77 14.08 13.13
N PRO A 241 -43.14 12.86 13.52
CA PRO A 241 -43.40 12.55 14.93
C PRO A 241 -42.08 12.51 15.71
N SER A 242 -42.07 13.19 16.88
CA SER A 242 -40.95 13.24 17.82
C SER A 242 -40.61 11.85 18.38
N PRO A 243 -39.31 11.57 18.66
CA PRO A 243 -38.93 10.30 19.26
C PRO A 243 -39.34 10.23 20.73
N LEU A 244 -39.96 9.10 21.08
CA LEU A 244 -40.33 8.69 22.43
C LEU A 244 -39.08 8.64 23.33
N ARG A 245 -39.14 9.36 24.47
CA ARG A 245 -38.21 9.23 25.57
C ARG A 245 -38.36 7.85 26.21
N GLY A 246 -37.30 7.04 26.15
CA GLY A 246 -37.23 5.81 26.93
C GLY A 246 -36.71 6.12 28.33
N ASP A 247 -37.48 5.76 29.34
CA ASP A 247 -37.10 5.76 30.74
C ASP A 247 -36.00 4.73 30.99
N GLN A 248 -35.00 5.17 31.78
CA GLN A 248 -34.10 4.25 32.50
C GLN A 248 -34.78 3.79 33.82
N PRO A 249 -34.44 2.58 34.29
CA PRO A 249 -33.77 2.50 35.58
C PRO A 249 -32.33 1.98 35.44
#